data_8401721b3997f21b98629c56f593a4a6
#
_entry.id   8401721b3997f21b98629c56f593a4a6
#
_cell.length_a   1.000
_cell.length_b   1.000
_cell.length_c   1.000
_cell.angle_alpha   90.00
_cell.angle_beta   90.00
_cell.angle_gamma   90.00
#
_symmetry.space_group_name_H-M   'P 1'
#
loop_
_entity.id
_entity.type
_entity.pdbx_description
1 polymer ?
#
loop_
_entity_poly.entity_id
_entity_poly.type
_entity_poly.pdbx_seq_one_letter_code
_entity_poly.pdbx_strand_id
1 'polypeptide(L)'
;TYNIDTAARYVALMYDLAEHTGRRDMKFLSTTCDISVLIGRNNIEDAYDRIRSLDTAGITKRMRANYYTQQMVVYGRLASQNTSESRSRAYADTLARIRRVRIGFDGHSYVTRQRLRAIDLLSQQRCDEALDVLLPLYNPRQSSRTLARVAYNIANVYETLGDREQRKYWLARAAVN
;
A
#
# COMPACT_ATOMS: atom_id res chain seq x y z
N THR A 1 -0.98 7.68 18.60
CA THR A 1 -2.22 7.95 17.80
C THR A 1 -1.85 8.88 16.66
N TYR A 2 -2.05 8.46 15.43
CA TYR A 2 -1.79 9.31 14.25
C TYR A 2 -2.85 10.40 14.20
N ASN A 3 -2.44 11.66 14.37
CA ASN A 3 -3.35 12.79 14.34
C ASN A 3 -3.57 13.24 12.89
N ILE A 4 -4.69 12.82 12.29
CA ILE A 4 -5.05 13.11 10.90
C ILE A 4 -5.19 14.62 10.65
N ASP A 5 -5.68 15.39 11.62
CA ASP A 5 -5.87 16.83 11.46
C ASP A 5 -4.54 17.56 11.47
N THR A 6 -3.59 17.13 12.29
CA THR A 6 -2.22 17.63 12.23
C THR A 6 -1.58 17.31 10.88
N ALA A 7 -1.76 16.08 10.37
CA ALA A 7 -1.27 15.71 9.04
C ALA A 7 -1.88 16.58 7.93
N ALA A 8 -3.18 16.88 7.99
CA ALA A 8 -3.86 17.75 7.03
C ALA A 8 -3.29 19.18 7.03
N ARG A 9 -2.96 19.74 8.21
CA ARG A 9 -2.31 21.07 8.32
C ARG A 9 -0.93 21.06 7.64
N TYR A 10 -0.12 20.03 7.84
CA TYR A 10 1.17 19.91 7.17
C TYR A 10 1.02 19.77 5.66
N VAL A 11 0.01 19.05 5.17
CA VAL A 11 -0.29 18.94 3.74
C VAL A 11 -0.62 20.31 3.15
N ALA A 12 -1.43 21.13 3.82
CA ALA A 12 -1.73 22.50 3.37
C ALA A 12 -0.44 23.35 3.24
N LEU A 13 0.44 23.32 4.25
CA LEU A 13 1.72 24.01 4.19
C LEU A 13 2.63 23.49 3.05
N MET A 14 2.57 22.18 2.76
CA MET A 14 3.33 21.63 1.63
C MET A 14 2.79 22.10 0.29
N TYR A 15 1.49 22.29 0.13
CA TYR A 15 0.89 22.84 -1.08
C TYR A 15 1.31 24.31 -1.26
N ASP A 16 1.20 25.13 -0.20
CA ASP A 16 1.63 26.52 -0.24
C ASP A 16 3.10 26.64 -0.66
N LEU A 17 3.97 25.82 -0.08
CA LEU A 17 5.39 25.80 -0.43
C LEU A 17 5.62 25.35 -1.89
N ALA A 18 4.85 24.36 -2.35
CA ALA A 18 4.95 23.87 -3.73
C ALA A 18 4.52 24.94 -4.74
N GLU A 19 3.49 25.71 -4.44
CA GLU A 19 3.03 26.84 -5.28
C GLU A 19 4.06 27.96 -5.31
N HIS A 20 4.56 28.39 -4.16
CA HIS A 20 5.57 29.46 -4.07
C HIS A 20 6.89 29.11 -4.76
N THR A 21 7.28 27.84 -4.73
CA THR A 21 8.55 27.39 -5.34
C THR A 21 8.43 26.95 -6.79
N GLY A 22 7.22 26.73 -7.30
CA GLY A 22 6.95 26.17 -8.64
C GLY A 22 7.48 24.74 -8.84
N ARG A 23 7.88 24.06 -7.77
CA ARG A 23 8.52 22.74 -7.82
C ARG A 23 7.51 21.62 -8.03
N ARG A 24 7.59 20.96 -9.20
CA ARG A 24 6.71 19.81 -9.54
C ARG A 24 6.85 18.62 -8.58
N ASP A 25 8.05 18.33 -8.11
CA ASP A 25 8.29 17.25 -7.15
C ASP A 25 7.61 17.52 -5.79
N MET A 26 7.63 18.77 -5.32
CA MET A 26 6.92 19.19 -4.11
C MET A 26 5.40 19.07 -4.29
N LYS A 27 4.86 19.51 -5.43
CA LYS A 27 3.44 19.36 -5.75
C LYS A 27 3.01 17.89 -5.76
N PHE A 28 3.80 17.02 -6.38
CA PHE A 28 3.56 15.58 -6.37
C PHE A 28 3.55 15.01 -4.94
N LEU A 29 4.54 15.38 -4.12
CA LEU A 29 4.62 14.92 -2.73
C LEU A 29 3.45 15.42 -1.88
N SER A 30 3.06 16.69 -2.02
CA SER A 30 1.88 17.25 -1.33
C SER A 30 0.63 16.47 -1.69
N THR A 31 0.41 16.21 -2.98
CA THR A 31 -0.77 15.45 -3.44
C THR A 31 -0.75 14.01 -2.92
N THR A 32 0.39 13.34 -2.89
CA THR A 32 0.46 11.96 -2.33
C THR A 32 0.24 11.94 -0.82
N CYS A 33 0.65 12.97 -0.08
CA CYS A 33 0.34 13.13 1.33
C CYS A 33 -1.15 13.42 1.56
N ASP A 34 -1.76 14.25 0.73
CA ASP A 34 -3.20 14.54 0.76
C ASP A 34 -4.03 13.27 0.54
N ILE A 35 -3.69 12.47 -0.46
CA ILE A 35 -4.31 11.16 -0.68
C ILE A 35 -4.24 10.30 0.60
N SER A 36 -3.12 10.30 1.31
CA SER A 36 -2.98 9.55 2.57
C SER A 36 -3.90 10.08 3.66
N VAL A 37 -4.11 11.40 3.74
CA VAL A 37 -5.04 12.04 4.67
C VAL A 37 -6.49 11.69 4.32
N LEU A 38 -6.86 11.76 3.04
CA LEU A 38 -8.18 11.39 2.56
C LEU A 38 -8.51 9.92 2.85
N ILE A 39 -7.56 9.02 2.61
CA ILE A 39 -7.69 7.60 2.97
C ILE A 39 -7.90 7.44 4.49
N GLY A 40 -7.13 8.15 5.31
CA GLY A 40 -7.23 8.13 6.75
C GLY A 40 -8.58 8.65 7.29
N ARG A 41 -9.21 9.58 6.57
CA ARG A 41 -10.56 10.10 6.83
C ARG A 41 -11.67 9.24 6.21
N ASN A 42 -11.32 8.12 5.58
CA ASN A 42 -12.23 7.24 4.83
C ASN A 42 -12.94 7.94 3.65
N ASN A 43 -12.37 9.04 3.16
CA ASN A 43 -12.85 9.74 1.99
C ASN A 43 -12.19 9.18 0.72
N ILE A 44 -12.66 8.00 0.29
CA ILE A 44 -12.01 7.20 -0.74
C ILE A 44 -12.30 7.72 -2.15
N GLU A 45 -13.46 8.30 -2.38
CA GLU A 45 -13.82 8.89 -3.69
C GLU A 45 -12.91 10.08 -4.02
N ASP A 46 -12.73 11.02 -3.10
CA ASP A 46 -11.81 12.14 -3.32
C ASP A 46 -10.35 11.66 -3.47
N ALA A 47 -9.94 10.64 -2.72
CA ALA A 47 -8.62 10.03 -2.87
C ALA A 47 -8.46 9.40 -4.27
N TYR A 48 -9.50 8.81 -4.82
CA TYR A 48 -9.53 8.24 -6.17
C TYR A 48 -9.40 9.32 -7.24
N ASP A 49 -10.14 10.42 -7.13
CA ASP A 49 -10.06 11.53 -8.07
C ASP A 49 -8.68 12.21 -8.04
N ARG A 50 -8.12 12.40 -6.83
CA ARG A 50 -6.76 12.91 -6.66
C ARG A 50 -5.71 12.02 -7.31
N ILE A 51 -5.83 10.70 -7.17
CA ILE A 51 -4.83 9.78 -7.74
C ILE A 51 -4.92 9.72 -9.26
N ARG A 52 -6.10 9.90 -9.83
CA ARG A 52 -6.31 9.94 -11.28
C ARG A 52 -5.81 11.23 -11.93
N SER A 53 -5.92 12.35 -11.22
CA SER A 53 -5.46 13.66 -11.69
C SER A 53 -3.96 13.90 -11.50
N LEU A 54 -3.25 12.98 -10.82
CA LEU A 54 -1.85 13.16 -10.49
C LEU A 54 -0.95 13.05 -11.72
N ASP A 55 -0.24 14.13 -12.05
CA ASP A 55 0.77 14.11 -13.11
C ASP A 55 1.96 13.23 -12.70
N THR A 56 2.19 12.19 -13.48
CA THR A 56 3.28 11.22 -13.25
C THR A 56 4.44 11.39 -14.24
N ALA A 57 4.43 12.43 -15.07
CA ALA A 57 5.51 12.71 -16.00
C ALA A 57 6.76 13.17 -15.25
N GLY A 58 7.91 12.56 -15.55
CA GLY A 58 9.20 12.97 -15.01
C GLY A 58 9.41 12.71 -13.50
N ILE A 59 8.53 11.97 -12.83
CA ILE A 59 8.70 11.64 -11.40
C ILE A 59 9.84 10.64 -11.19
N THR A 60 10.53 10.76 -10.04
CA THR A 60 11.61 9.84 -9.66
C THR A 60 11.11 8.41 -9.40
N LYS A 61 12.01 7.42 -9.43
CA LYS A 61 11.67 6.03 -9.05
C LYS A 61 11.03 5.95 -7.67
N ARG A 62 11.53 6.71 -6.69
CA ARG A 62 10.97 6.74 -5.33
C ARG A 62 9.54 7.28 -5.31
N MET A 63 9.27 8.35 -6.03
CA MET A 63 7.94 8.95 -6.14
C MET A 63 6.97 7.98 -6.84
N ARG A 64 7.42 7.30 -7.90
CA ARG A 64 6.63 6.29 -8.60
C ARG A 64 6.30 5.09 -7.70
N ALA A 65 7.23 4.64 -6.86
CA ALA A 65 6.97 3.61 -5.87
C ALA A 65 5.87 4.03 -4.86
N ASN A 66 5.90 5.31 -4.43
CA ASN A 66 4.87 5.87 -3.56
C ASN A 66 3.50 5.95 -4.27
N TYR A 67 3.47 6.42 -5.51
CA TYR A 67 2.27 6.45 -6.34
C TYR A 67 1.60 5.08 -6.45
N TYR A 68 2.34 4.04 -6.77
CA TYR A 68 1.78 2.68 -6.81
C TYR A 68 1.26 2.23 -5.44
N THR A 69 1.89 2.66 -4.33
CA THR A 69 1.41 2.36 -2.99
C THR A 69 0.03 2.98 -2.75
N GLN A 70 -0.13 4.25 -3.09
CA GLN A 70 -1.41 4.95 -2.96
C GLN A 70 -2.49 4.33 -3.85
N GLN A 71 -2.16 4.03 -5.11
CA GLN A 71 -3.08 3.33 -6.00
C GLN A 71 -3.57 2.01 -5.40
N MET A 72 -2.67 1.19 -4.86
CA MET A 72 -3.06 -0.10 -4.27
C MET A 72 -4.03 0.07 -3.10
N VAL A 73 -3.83 1.08 -2.25
CA VAL A 73 -4.72 1.33 -1.12
C VAL A 73 -6.09 1.82 -1.62
N VAL A 74 -6.11 2.80 -2.51
CA VAL A 74 -7.36 3.37 -3.05
C VAL A 74 -8.17 2.31 -3.79
N TYR A 75 -7.58 1.63 -4.77
CA TYR A 75 -8.30 0.58 -5.53
C TYR A 75 -8.70 -0.61 -4.66
N GLY A 76 -7.90 -0.95 -3.64
CA GLY A 76 -8.26 -1.99 -2.67
C GLY A 76 -9.48 -1.62 -1.83
N ARG A 77 -9.56 -0.36 -1.37
CA ARG A 77 -10.73 0.16 -0.65
C ARG A 77 -11.98 0.22 -1.55
N LEU A 78 -11.83 0.74 -2.77
CA LEU A 78 -12.95 0.80 -3.73
C LEU A 78 -13.47 -0.60 -4.06
N ALA A 79 -12.61 -1.59 -4.26
CA ALA A 79 -13.02 -2.97 -4.51
C ALA A 79 -13.77 -3.58 -3.32
N SER A 80 -13.35 -3.28 -2.07
CA SER A 80 -13.96 -3.86 -0.87
C SER A 80 -15.22 -3.13 -0.39
N GLN A 81 -15.37 -1.84 -0.71
CA GLN A 81 -16.47 -1.01 -0.21
C GLN A 81 -17.59 -0.78 -1.23
N ASN A 82 -17.36 -1.12 -2.51
CA ASN A 82 -18.35 -0.90 -3.54
C ASN A 82 -19.46 -1.94 -3.49
N THR A 83 -20.71 -1.49 -3.45
CA THR A 83 -21.90 -2.34 -3.41
C THR A 83 -22.24 -2.95 -4.79
N SER A 84 -21.78 -2.35 -5.87
CA SER A 84 -21.94 -2.88 -7.22
C SER A 84 -20.87 -3.93 -7.51
N GLU A 85 -21.27 -5.17 -7.71
CA GLU A 85 -20.37 -6.28 -7.99
C GLU A 85 -19.50 -6.04 -9.23
N SER A 86 -20.08 -5.48 -10.30
CA SER A 86 -19.36 -5.17 -11.54
C SER A 86 -18.26 -4.12 -11.32
N ARG A 87 -18.55 -3.07 -10.54
CA ARG A 87 -17.55 -2.03 -10.21
C ARG A 87 -16.49 -2.58 -9.27
N SER A 88 -16.89 -3.33 -8.23
CA SER A 88 -15.96 -3.99 -7.32
C SER A 88 -14.97 -4.88 -8.08
N ARG A 89 -15.46 -5.68 -9.02
CA ARG A 89 -14.62 -6.53 -9.89
C ARG A 89 -13.67 -5.71 -10.76
N ALA A 90 -14.14 -4.64 -11.39
CA ALA A 90 -13.30 -3.75 -12.21
C ALA A 90 -12.17 -3.09 -11.40
N TYR A 91 -12.44 -2.70 -10.15
CA TYR A 91 -11.42 -2.18 -9.23
C TYR A 91 -10.43 -3.27 -8.80
N ALA A 92 -10.90 -4.49 -8.53
CA ALA A 92 -10.05 -5.62 -8.19
C ALA A 92 -9.11 -6.00 -9.35
N ASP A 93 -9.59 -6.00 -10.59
CA ASP A 93 -8.79 -6.23 -11.79
C ASP A 93 -7.71 -5.16 -11.97
N THR A 94 -8.07 -3.90 -11.73
CA THR A 94 -7.11 -2.79 -11.76
C THR A 94 -6.06 -2.95 -10.66
N LEU A 95 -6.46 -3.32 -9.45
CA LEU A 95 -5.55 -3.61 -8.34
C LEU A 95 -4.57 -4.74 -8.67
N ALA A 96 -5.06 -5.84 -9.27
CA ALA A 96 -4.22 -6.95 -9.70
C ALA A 96 -3.19 -6.52 -10.74
N ARG A 97 -3.58 -5.69 -11.72
CA ARG A 97 -2.66 -5.10 -12.70
C ARG A 97 -1.59 -4.23 -12.06
N ILE A 98 -1.96 -3.36 -11.11
CA ILE A 98 -1.02 -2.50 -10.38
C ILE A 98 -0.03 -3.34 -9.58
N ARG A 99 -0.48 -4.43 -8.94
CA ARG A 99 0.39 -5.37 -8.22
C ARG A 99 1.46 -5.97 -9.13
N ARG A 100 1.09 -6.44 -10.33
CA ARG A 100 2.04 -7.01 -11.30
C ARG A 100 3.08 -5.99 -11.73
N VAL A 101 2.67 -4.76 -12.06
CA VAL A 101 3.61 -3.67 -12.40
C VAL A 101 4.56 -3.40 -11.24
N ARG A 102 4.05 -3.42 -10.00
CA ARG A 102 4.85 -3.18 -8.80
C ARG A 102 5.86 -4.28 -8.50
N ILE A 103 5.53 -5.53 -8.76
CA ILE A 103 6.45 -6.67 -8.58
C ILE A 103 7.69 -6.50 -9.48
N GLY A 104 7.48 -6.10 -10.74
CA GLY A 104 8.55 -5.85 -11.71
C GLY A 104 9.28 -4.51 -11.53
N PHE A 105 8.83 -3.64 -10.61
CA PHE A 105 9.39 -2.31 -10.47
C PHE A 105 10.74 -2.32 -9.74
N ASP A 106 11.81 -1.93 -10.43
CA ASP A 106 13.18 -1.95 -9.93
C ASP A 106 13.50 -0.94 -8.80
N GLY A 107 12.61 0.03 -8.57
CA GLY A 107 12.68 1.00 -7.46
C GLY A 107 12.34 0.43 -6.08
N HIS A 108 11.91 -0.85 -5.99
CA HIS A 108 11.63 -1.52 -4.74
C HIS A 108 12.81 -2.37 -4.25
N SER A 109 12.98 -2.43 -2.91
CA SER A 109 13.91 -3.40 -2.32
C SER A 109 13.46 -4.84 -2.61
N TYR A 110 14.42 -5.77 -2.56
CA TYR A 110 14.14 -7.21 -2.71
C TYR A 110 12.98 -7.66 -1.80
N VAL A 111 13.03 -7.31 -0.52
CA VAL A 111 11.98 -7.68 0.45
C VAL A 111 10.60 -7.14 0.04
N THR A 112 10.53 -5.90 -0.42
CA THR A 112 9.28 -5.31 -0.89
C THR A 112 8.71 -6.05 -2.10
N ARG A 113 9.55 -6.41 -3.07
CA ARG A 113 9.12 -7.18 -4.25
C ARG A 113 8.60 -8.56 -3.88
N GLN A 114 9.32 -9.28 -3.02
CA GLN A 114 8.89 -10.60 -2.58
C GLN A 114 7.58 -10.55 -1.78
N ARG A 115 7.40 -9.55 -0.90
CA ARG A 115 6.11 -9.35 -0.21
C ARG A 115 4.96 -9.11 -1.18
N LEU A 116 5.17 -8.30 -2.20
CA LEU A 116 4.14 -8.04 -3.23
C LEU A 116 3.82 -9.31 -4.03
N ARG A 117 4.83 -10.13 -4.36
CA ARG A 117 4.64 -11.44 -4.99
C ARG A 117 3.80 -12.36 -4.11
N ALA A 118 4.09 -12.43 -2.82
CA ALA A 118 3.31 -13.25 -1.89
C ALA A 118 1.85 -12.78 -1.79
N ILE A 119 1.59 -11.47 -1.78
CA ILE A 119 0.23 -10.92 -1.79
C ILE A 119 -0.49 -11.30 -3.10
N ASP A 120 0.20 -11.30 -4.24
CA ASP A 120 -0.36 -11.73 -5.51
C ASP A 120 -0.70 -13.24 -5.50
N LEU A 121 0.20 -14.09 -4.99
CA LEU A 121 -0.04 -15.52 -4.77
C LEU A 121 -1.25 -15.76 -3.86
N LEU A 122 -1.34 -15.03 -2.75
CA LEU A 122 -2.49 -15.12 -1.84
C LEU A 122 -3.80 -14.76 -2.54
N SER A 123 -3.80 -13.74 -3.40
CA SER A 123 -5.00 -13.38 -4.18
C SER A 123 -5.42 -14.46 -5.18
N GLN A 124 -4.53 -15.39 -5.51
CA GLN A 124 -4.77 -16.57 -6.35
C GLN A 124 -5.05 -17.85 -5.51
N GLN A 125 -5.24 -17.72 -4.20
CA GLN A 125 -5.44 -18.83 -3.25
C GLN A 125 -4.23 -19.79 -3.15
N ARG A 126 -3.05 -19.37 -3.59
CA ARG A 126 -1.79 -20.14 -3.54
C ARG A 126 -1.07 -19.91 -2.22
N CYS A 127 -1.70 -20.34 -1.13
CA CYS A 127 -1.29 -20.00 0.23
C CYS A 127 0.09 -20.57 0.59
N ASP A 128 0.37 -21.84 0.25
CA ASP A 128 1.65 -22.47 0.56
C ASP A 128 2.82 -21.76 -0.10
N GLU A 129 2.67 -21.43 -1.38
CA GLU A 129 3.70 -20.69 -2.12
C GLU A 129 3.87 -19.26 -1.58
N ALA A 130 2.80 -18.65 -1.09
CA ALA A 130 2.90 -17.35 -0.43
C ALA A 130 3.70 -17.45 0.89
N LEU A 131 3.52 -18.52 1.68
CA LEU A 131 4.31 -18.79 2.88
C LEU A 131 5.77 -19.07 2.55
N ASP A 132 6.06 -19.86 1.53
CA ASP A 132 7.43 -20.15 1.07
C ASP A 132 8.19 -18.87 0.71
N VAL A 133 7.50 -17.88 0.17
CA VAL A 133 8.09 -16.56 -0.14
C VAL A 133 8.25 -15.70 1.12
N LEU A 134 7.29 -15.73 2.05
CA LEU A 134 7.26 -14.80 3.19
C LEU A 134 8.12 -15.23 4.37
N LEU A 135 8.12 -16.53 4.72
CA LEU A 135 8.81 -17.03 5.90
C LEU A 135 10.32 -16.72 5.90
N PRO A 136 11.06 -16.90 4.78
CA PRO A 136 12.48 -16.53 4.73
C PRO A 136 12.74 -15.02 4.89
N LEU A 137 11.74 -14.17 4.62
CA LEU A 137 11.88 -12.73 4.78
C LEU A 137 11.78 -12.28 6.24
N TYR A 138 11.21 -13.10 7.13
CA TYR A 138 11.14 -12.83 8.55
C TYR A 138 12.48 -13.13 9.23
N ASN A 139 13.44 -12.23 9.04
CA ASN A 139 14.82 -12.39 9.48
C ASN A 139 15.19 -11.27 10.45
N PRO A 140 15.80 -11.56 11.64
CA PRO A 140 16.18 -10.56 12.64
C PRO A 140 17.09 -9.44 12.13
N ARG A 141 17.77 -9.64 10.98
CA ARG A 141 18.61 -8.60 10.36
C ARG A 141 17.79 -7.49 9.68
N GLN A 142 16.47 -7.66 9.55
CA GLN A 142 15.60 -6.65 8.98
C GLN A 142 15.20 -5.59 10.03
N SER A 143 14.81 -4.40 9.57
CA SER A 143 14.27 -3.39 10.48
C SER A 143 12.94 -3.85 11.10
N SER A 144 12.64 -3.40 12.32
CA SER A 144 11.37 -3.67 13.02
C SER A 144 10.16 -3.40 12.14
N ARG A 145 10.16 -2.29 11.40
CA ARG A 145 9.09 -1.96 10.46
C ARG A 145 8.92 -2.99 9.35
N THR A 146 10.02 -3.57 8.87
CA THR A 146 9.99 -4.62 7.84
C THR A 146 9.46 -5.92 8.42
N LEU A 147 9.95 -6.30 9.60
CA LEU A 147 9.49 -7.49 10.33
C LEU A 147 7.98 -7.43 10.62
N ALA A 148 7.49 -6.29 11.14
CA ALA A 148 6.06 -6.09 11.37
C ALA A 148 5.23 -6.31 10.11
N ARG A 149 5.66 -5.76 8.96
CA ARG A 149 4.97 -5.92 7.68
C ARG A 149 5.00 -7.35 7.15
N VAL A 150 6.13 -8.05 7.30
CA VAL A 150 6.25 -9.46 6.89
C VAL A 150 5.35 -10.32 7.76
N ALA A 151 5.42 -10.17 9.09
CA ALA A 151 4.59 -10.90 10.04
C ALA A 151 3.09 -10.69 9.76
N TYR A 152 2.67 -9.45 9.49
CA TYR A 152 1.28 -9.15 9.12
C TYR A 152 0.86 -9.86 7.82
N ASN A 153 1.73 -9.90 6.79
CA ASN A 153 1.41 -10.62 5.56
C ASN A 153 1.30 -12.14 5.80
N ILE A 154 2.15 -12.72 6.65
CA ILE A 154 2.05 -14.14 7.03
C ILE A 154 0.73 -14.41 7.77
N ALA A 155 0.34 -13.52 8.70
CA ALA A 155 -0.93 -13.64 9.40
C ALA A 155 -2.13 -13.65 8.45
N ASN A 156 -2.10 -12.83 7.39
CA ASN A 156 -3.16 -12.82 6.37
C ASN A 156 -3.22 -14.12 5.56
N VAL A 157 -2.09 -14.79 5.33
CA VAL A 157 -2.10 -16.11 4.69
C VAL A 157 -2.78 -17.15 5.60
N TYR A 158 -2.43 -17.17 6.88
CA TYR A 158 -3.07 -18.07 7.85
C TYR A 158 -4.55 -17.74 8.09
N GLU A 159 -4.96 -16.48 7.93
CA GLU A 159 -6.38 -16.11 7.91
C GLU A 159 -7.13 -16.79 6.76
N THR A 160 -6.55 -16.79 5.56
CA THR A 160 -7.11 -17.44 4.38
C THR A 160 -7.14 -18.96 4.53
N LEU A 161 -6.14 -19.55 5.19
CA LEU A 161 -6.10 -20.97 5.51
C LEU A 161 -7.05 -21.39 6.66
N GLY A 162 -7.64 -20.41 7.38
CA GLY A 162 -8.49 -20.67 8.54
C GLY A 162 -7.73 -21.07 9.81
N ASP A 163 -6.40 -21.02 9.80
CA ASP A 163 -5.56 -21.33 10.97
C ASP A 163 -5.51 -20.13 11.93
N ARG A 164 -6.45 -20.14 12.89
CA ARG A 164 -6.61 -19.05 13.87
C ARG A 164 -5.43 -18.92 14.82
N GLU A 165 -4.77 -20.02 15.18
CA GLU A 165 -3.67 -20.00 16.14
C GLU A 165 -2.40 -19.43 15.51
N GLN A 166 -2.04 -19.85 14.31
CA GLN A 166 -0.94 -19.27 13.56
C GLN A 166 -1.21 -17.79 13.23
N ARG A 167 -2.44 -17.44 12.85
CA ARG A 167 -2.82 -16.04 12.63
C ARG A 167 -2.56 -15.19 13.88
N LYS A 168 -3.02 -15.61 15.06
CA LYS A 168 -2.80 -14.89 16.33
C LYS A 168 -1.32 -14.74 16.63
N TYR A 169 -0.56 -15.82 16.50
CA TYR A 169 0.88 -15.82 16.72
C TYR A 169 1.59 -14.75 15.86
N TRP A 170 1.28 -14.72 14.56
CA TRP A 170 1.91 -13.79 13.63
C TRP A 170 1.42 -12.34 13.79
N LEU A 171 0.16 -12.12 14.20
CA LEU A 171 -0.33 -10.79 14.56
C LEU A 171 0.37 -10.24 15.81
N ALA A 172 0.59 -11.07 16.82
CA ALA A 172 1.37 -10.67 18.00
C ALA A 172 2.80 -10.27 17.60
N ARG A 173 3.45 -11.04 16.73
CA ARG A 173 4.76 -10.70 16.17
C ARG A 173 4.78 -9.39 15.38
N ALA A 174 3.71 -9.10 14.65
CA ALA A 174 3.59 -7.84 13.94
C ALA A 174 3.44 -6.63 14.88
N ALA A 175 2.81 -6.83 16.04
CA ALA A 175 2.56 -5.77 17.01
C ALA A 175 3.79 -5.41 17.86
N VAL A 176 4.71 -6.37 18.11
CA VAL A 176 5.89 -6.14 18.94
C VAL A 176 7.14 -5.68 18.17
N ASN A 177 7.09 -5.65 16.83
CA ASN A 177 8.13 -5.12 15.95
C ASN A 177 7.78 -3.72 15.47
#